data_e5c5169d059084108bebe3ac284b9968
#
_entry.id   e5c5169d059084108bebe3ac284b9968
#
_cell.length_a   1.000
_cell.length_b   1.000
_cell.length_c   1.000
_cell.angle_alpha   90.00
_cell.angle_beta   90.00
_cell.angle_gamma   90.00
#
_symmetry.space_group_name_H-M   'P 1'
#
loop_
_entity.id
_entity.type
_entity.pdbx_description
1 polymer ?
#
loop_
_entity_poly.entity_id
_entity_poly.type
_entity_poly.pdbx_seq_one_letter_code
_entity_poly.pdbx_strand_id
1 'polypeptide(L)'
;MARRFAHHPLALVVATAALSVPLSVNADDVAADDVVTHYADLAHTTYLDALKAAKTLDEAIDALLAEPTEETLAAARHAWRQARVPYQQSEVFRFGNPVVDDWEGQLNAWPLDEGLIDYVAEDGYQHELGNAGATANIIASDSITVGGETLDVSAITPELIASLNEIGGSEANVASGYHAIEFLLWGQDLHGYESGAGERPVTDYVTGEECTHGNCDRRGAYLDAVSDLLVSDLEWMVAQWAPTADQTYRDELLAAPTAEGLRRILFGMGSLSLGELAGERMKVALEANSYEDEHDCFSDNTHNSHYYNGLGIQNVYTGHYERLDGSTFDGPSVAELLEQNDPALAEALDSQIAASMDTLGKLKASAEAAESPMTFDMMIAPGNDEGGAIVNDAILALVTQTGSIEKAAGDLGVDSLQPDDAGHTF
;
A
#
# COMPACT_ATOMS: atom_id res chain seq x y z
N MET A 1 -105.66 -7.27 -5.12
CA MET A 1 -104.48 -6.60 -4.40
C MET A 1 -103.57 -7.72 -3.92
N ALA A 2 -102.54 -8.02 -4.63
CA ALA A 2 -101.61 -9.09 -4.29
C ALA A 2 -100.20 -8.49 -4.11
N ARG A 3 -99.67 -8.57 -2.88
CA ARG A 3 -98.32 -8.20 -2.57
C ARG A 3 -97.41 -9.38 -2.84
N ARG A 4 -96.44 -9.20 -3.68
CA ARG A 4 -95.35 -10.16 -3.92
C ARG A 4 -94.21 -9.90 -2.97
N PHE A 5 -93.83 -10.92 -2.22
CA PHE A 5 -92.61 -10.94 -1.41
C PHE A 5 -91.41 -11.34 -2.26
N ALA A 6 -90.39 -10.51 -2.35
CA ALA A 6 -89.15 -10.82 -3.00
C ALA A 6 -88.20 -11.52 -2.00
N HIS A 7 -87.74 -12.71 -2.35
CA HIS A 7 -86.68 -13.41 -1.58
C HIS A 7 -85.29 -12.93 -2.09
N HIS A 8 -84.46 -12.46 -1.23
CA HIS A 8 -83.04 -12.19 -1.52
C HIS A 8 -82.22 -13.42 -1.05
N PRO A 9 -81.35 -14.00 -1.88
CA PRO A 9 -80.40 -15.00 -1.44
C PRO A 9 -79.20 -14.35 -0.73
N LEU A 10 -78.86 -14.84 0.45
CA LEU A 10 -77.67 -14.51 1.23
C LEU A 10 -76.47 -15.17 0.57
N ALA A 11 -75.57 -14.40 0.01
CA ALA A 11 -74.27 -14.88 -0.51
C ALA A 11 -73.30 -15.00 0.65
N LEU A 12 -72.86 -16.21 0.96
CA LEU A 12 -71.82 -16.49 1.92
C LEU A 12 -70.45 -16.24 1.27
N VAL A 13 -69.75 -15.17 1.66
CA VAL A 13 -68.36 -14.90 1.24
C VAL A 13 -67.42 -15.66 2.16
N VAL A 14 -66.82 -16.73 1.64
CA VAL A 14 -65.72 -17.45 2.33
C VAL A 14 -64.43 -16.69 2.01
N ALA A 15 -63.93 -15.93 2.97
CA ALA A 15 -62.61 -15.31 2.90
C ALA A 15 -61.51 -16.36 3.19
N THR A 16 -60.85 -16.83 2.14
CA THR A 16 -59.61 -17.62 2.26
C THR A 16 -58.47 -16.67 2.62
N ALA A 17 -58.06 -16.70 3.87
CA ALA A 17 -56.79 -16.07 4.31
C ALA A 17 -55.62 -16.89 3.76
N ALA A 18 -54.98 -16.37 2.71
CA ALA A 18 -53.68 -16.87 2.27
C ALA A 18 -52.63 -16.50 3.34
N LEU A 19 -52.16 -17.46 4.11
CA LEU A 19 -50.93 -17.32 4.89
C LEU A 19 -49.79 -17.23 3.88
N SER A 20 -49.26 -16.02 3.66
CA SER A 20 -47.96 -15.82 3.08
C SER A 20 -46.91 -16.19 4.16
N VAL A 21 -46.38 -17.40 4.03
CA VAL A 21 -45.14 -17.76 4.72
C VAL A 21 -44.05 -16.95 4.04
N PRO A 22 -43.31 -16.10 4.76
CA PRO A 22 -42.12 -15.50 4.16
C PRO A 22 -41.17 -16.66 3.81
N LEU A 23 -40.85 -16.83 2.54
CA LEU A 23 -39.68 -17.59 2.12
C LEU A 23 -38.48 -16.82 2.69
N SER A 24 -37.93 -17.32 3.79
CA SER A 24 -36.58 -16.97 4.17
C SER A 24 -35.70 -17.46 3.02
N VAL A 25 -35.22 -16.58 2.18
CA VAL A 25 -34.08 -16.84 1.32
C VAL A 25 -32.94 -17.03 2.35
N ASN A 26 -32.58 -18.28 2.61
CA ASN A 26 -31.29 -18.54 3.24
C ASN A 26 -30.28 -17.95 2.24
N ALA A 27 -29.54 -16.93 2.62
CA ALA A 27 -28.29 -16.66 1.96
C ALA A 27 -27.52 -17.99 2.02
N ASP A 28 -27.05 -18.49 0.89
CA ASP A 28 -26.20 -19.67 0.89
C ASP A 28 -25.00 -19.35 1.80
N ASP A 29 -24.64 -20.28 2.68
CA ASP A 29 -23.47 -20.13 3.58
C ASP A 29 -22.22 -19.91 2.72
N VAL A 30 -21.39 -18.93 3.07
CA VAL A 30 -20.13 -18.64 2.37
C VAL A 30 -19.15 -19.78 2.66
N ALA A 31 -18.58 -20.37 1.62
CA ALA A 31 -17.56 -21.40 1.77
C ALA A 31 -16.16 -20.80 1.89
N ALA A 32 -15.33 -21.37 2.75
CA ALA A 32 -13.95 -20.89 2.94
C ALA A 32 -13.11 -20.94 1.66
N ASP A 33 -13.33 -21.94 0.78
CA ASP A 33 -12.67 -22.03 -0.53
C ASP A 33 -13.06 -20.86 -1.46
N ASP A 34 -14.31 -20.38 -1.37
CA ASP A 34 -14.77 -19.23 -2.15
C ASP A 34 -14.11 -17.94 -1.65
N VAL A 35 -13.88 -17.80 -0.33
CA VAL A 35 -13.13 -16.68 0.26
C VAL A 35 -11.68 -16.66 -0.22
N VAL A 36 -11.00 -17.81 -0.22
CA VAL A 36 -9.61 -17.90 -0.73
C VAL A 36 -9.55 -17.60 -2.23
N THR A 37 -10.54 -18.04 -2.99
CA THR A 37 -10.62 -17.75 -4.42
C THR A 37 -10.84 -16.25 -4.66
N HIS A 38 -11.76 -15.64 -3.93
CA HIS A 38 -12.01 -14.21 -4.03
C HIS A 38 -10.82 -13.36 -3.59
N TYR A 39 -10.08 -13.78 -2.55
CA TYR A 39 -8.84 -13.14 -2.15
C TYR A 39 -7.81 -13.10 -3.29
N ALA A 40 -7.65 -14.20 -4.03
CA ALA A 40 -6.76 -14.23 -5.18
C ALA A 40 -7.26 -13.33 -6.33
N ASP A 41 -8.59 -13.24 -6.54
CA ASP A 41 -9.20 -12.32 -7.51
C ASP A 41 -9.05 -10.86 -7.09
N LEU A 42 -9.16 -10.58 -5.79
CA LEU A 42 -8.96 -9.26 -5.20
C LEU A 42 -7.51 -8.79 -5.38
N ALA A 43 -6.52 -9.66 -5.08
CA ALA A 43 -5.11 -9.37 -5.30
C ALA A 43 -4.84 -9.05 -6.78
N HIS A 44 -5.31 -9.90 -7.71
CA HIS A 44 -5.17 -9.65 -9.14
C HIS A 44 -5.76 -8.31 -9.56
N THR A 45 -6.96 -7.97 -9.05
CA THR A 45 -7.66 -6.73 -9.39
C THR A 45 -6.92 -5.50 -8.86
N THR A 46 -6.40 -5.57 -7.64
CA THR A 46 -5.62 -4.49 -7.01
C THR A 46 -4.29 -4.27 -7.75
N TYR A 47 -3.57 -5.34 -8.11
CA TYR A 47 -2.33 -5.22 -8.91
C TYR A 47 -2.58 -4.75 -10.33
N LEU A 48 -3.73 -5.05 -10.95
CA LEU A 48 -4.10 -4.46 -12.25
C LEU A 48 -4.27 -2.94 -12.16
N ASP A 49 -4.86 -2.45 -11.08
CA ASP A 49 -5.01 -1.00 -10.87
C ASP A 49 -3.68 -0.36 -10.49
N ALA A 50 -2.81 -1.01 -9.71
CA ALA A 50 -1.45 -0.56 -9.44
C ALA A 50 -0.62 -0.44 -10.74
N LEU A 51 -0.66 -1.46 -11.59
CA LEU A 51 -0.01 -1.44 -12.91
C LEU A 51 -0.55 -0.32 -13.81
N LYS A 52 -1.87 -0.12 -13.83
CA LYS A 52 -2.48 0.97 -14.62
C LYS A 52 -2.01 2.34 -14.14
N ALA A 53 -1.92 2.54 -12.84
CA ALA A 53 -1.47 3.79 -12.26
C ALA A 53 0.03 4.00 -12.47
N ALA A 54 0.86 2.95 -12.37
CA ALA A 54 2.29 3.01 -12.69
C ALA A 54 2.55 3.36 -14.17
N LYS A 55 1.78 2.82 -15.11
CA LYS A 55 1.84 3.23 -16.53
C LYS A 55 1.46 4.70 -16.74
N THR A 56 0.52 5.23 -15.95
CA THR A 56 0.20 6.66 -16.00
C THR A 56 1.31 7.53 -15.42
N LEU A 57 2.02 7.04 -14.39
CA LEU A 57 3.21 7.68 -13.86
C LEU A 57 4.35 7.69 -14.89
N ASP A 58 4.59 6.57 -15.53
CA ASP A 58 5.59 6.41 -16.60
C ASP A 58 5.34 7.36 -17.78
N GLU A 59 4.11 7.44 -18.29
CA GLU A 59 3.71 8.41 -19.29
C GLU A 59 3.94 9.89 -18.84
N ALA A 60 3.76 10.20 -17.57
CA ALA A 60 3.99 11.53 -17.03
C ALA A 60 5.50 11.84 -16.86
N ILE A 61 6.32 10.84 -16.55
CA ILE A 61 7.78 10.92 -16.53
C ILE A 61 8.31 11.14 -17.94
N ASP A 62 7.84 10.38 -18.93
CA ASP A 62 8.16 10.57 -20.35
C ASP A 62 7.88 12.01 -20.81
N ALA A 63 6.72 12.56 -20.42
CA ALA A 63 6.36 13.94 -20.74
C ALA A 63 7.30 14.97 -20.07
N LEU A 64 7.70 14.72 -18.81
CA LEU A 64 8.69 15.54 -18.11
C LEU A 64 10.05 15.52 -18.83
N LEU A 65 10.52 14.35 -19.24
CA LEU A 65 11.83 14.20 -19.89
C LEU A 65 11.82 14.76 -21.31
N ALA A 66 10.70 14.69 -22.02
CA ALA A 66 10.54 15.28 -23.35
C ALA A 66 10.46 16.81 -23.34
N GLU A 67 9.81 17.40 -22.35
CA GLU A 67 9.65 18.85 -22.18
C GLU A 67 9.71 19.23 -20.68
N PRO A 68 10.92 19.39 -20.10
CA PRO A 68 11.09 19.72 -18.69
C PRO A 68 10.54 21.11 -18.34
N THR A 69 9.39 21.17 -17.71
CA THR A 69 8.73 22.39 -17.22
C THR A 69 8.16 22.15 -15.81
N GLU A 70 7.90 23.22 -15.08
CA GLU A 70 7.25 23.11 -13.77
C GLU A 70 5.90 22.38 -13.85
N GLU A 71 5.18 22.51 -14.96
CA GLU A 71 3.90 21.84 -15.18
C GLU A 71 4.09 20.33 -15.34
N THR A 72 5.06 19.89 -16.16
CA THR A 72 5.32 18.45 -16.36
C THR A 72 5.93 17.81 -15.12
N LEU A 73 6.79 18.50 -14.37
CA LEU A 73 7.29 18.03 -13.07
C LEU A 73 6.15 17.86 -12.05
N ALA A 74 5.27 18.87 -11.96
CA ALA A 74 4.10 18.79 -11.09
C ALA A 74 3.14 17.65 -11.49
N ALA A 75 2.97 17.38 -12.79
CA ALA A 75 2.18 16.29 -13.32
C ALA A 75 2.79 14.93 -12.96
N ALA A 76 4.10 14.73 -13.08
CA ALA A 76 4.80 13.51 -12.69
C ALA A 76 4.69 13.27 -11.17
N ARG A 77 4.91 14.30 -10.35
CA ARG A 77 4.70 14.24 -8.89
C ARG A 77 3.26 13.86 -8.52
N HIS A 78 2.29 14.42 -9.22
CA HIS A 78 0.89 14.07 -9.00
C HIS A 78 0.60 12.61 -9.39
N ALA A 79 1.10 12.17 -10.55
CA ALA A 79 0.92 10.78 -11.02
C ALA A 79 1.58 9.77 -10.06
N TRP A 80 2.73 10.09 -9.48
CA TRP A 80 3.37 9.26 -8.45
C TRP A 80 2.45 9.09 -7.23
N ARG A 81 1.92 10.20 -6.67
CA ARG A 81 0.98 10.11 -5.53
C ARG A 81 -0.26 9.26 -5.88
N GLN A 82 -0.77 9.36 -7.10
CA GLN A 82 -1.91 8.53 -7.55
C GLN A 82 -1.52 7.06 -7.72
N ALA A 83 -0.29 6.76 -8.15
CA ALA A 83 0.20 5.39 -8.29
C ALA A 83 0.39 4.69 -6.94
N ARG A 84 0.70 5.45 -5.87
CA ARG A 84 0.77 4.92 -4.50
C ARG A 84 -0.59 4.41 -3.99
N VAL A 85 -1.71 4.98 -4.44
CA VAL A 85 -3.05 4.64 -3.92
C VAL A 85 -3.39 3.14 -4.06
N PRO A 86 -3.39 2.52 -5.25
CA PRO A 86 -3.66 1.10 -5.38
C PRO A 86 -2.49 0.24 -4.88
N TYR A 87 -1.24 0.71 -5.01
CA TYR A 87 -0.09 -0.05 -4.56
C TYR A 87 -0.11 -0.23 -3.04
N GLN A 88 -0.32 0.81 -2.25
CA GLN A 88 -0.40 0.71 -0.79
C GLN A 88 -1.55 -0.20 -0.32
N GLN A 89 -2.64 -0.26 -1.04
CA GLN A 89 -3.72 -1.21 -0.75
C GLN A 89 -3.32 -2.66 -1.06
N SER A 90 -2.30 -2.89 -1.90
CA SER A 90 -1.80 -4.23 -2.19
C SER A 90 -0.82 -4.79 -1.15
N GLU A 91 -0.30 -3.96 -0.24
CA GLU A 91 0.66 -4.38 0.78
C GLU A 91 0.12 -5.47 1.72
N VAL A 92 -1.19 -5.56 1.89
CA VAL A 92 -1.84 -6.64 2.64
C VAL A 92 -1.61 -8.03 2.03
N PHE A 93 -1.26 -8.10 0.74
CA PHE A 93 -0.92 -9.34 0.05
C PHE A 93 0.56 -9.74 0.20
N ARG A 94 1.41 -8.93 0.83
CA ARG A 94 2.83 -9.21 1.02
C ARG A 94 3.03 -10.37 2.00
N PHE A 95 2.63 -10.20 3.23
CA PHE A 95 2.92 -11.14 4.30
C PHE A 95 2.15 -12.47 4.12
N GLY A 96 2.87 -13.57 4.23
CA GLY A 96 2.29 -14.91 4.03
C GLY A 96 2.22 -15.37 2.57
N ASN A 97 2.55 -14.49 1.61
CA ASN A 97 2.65 -14.82 0.19
C ASN A 97 4.09 -14.58 -0.31
N PRO A 98 4.95 -15.60 -0.31
CA PRO A 98 6.38 -15.44 -0.62
C PRO A 98 6.65 -14.76 -1.96
N VAL A 99 5.79 -14.97 -2.96
CA VAL A 99 5.91 -14.33 -4.27
C VAL A 99 5.86 -12.80 -4.21
N VAL A 100 5.15 -12.25 -3.23
CA VAL A 100 5.07 -10.80 -3.01
C VAL A 100 6.17 -10.35 -2.08
N ASP A 101 6.40 -11.07 -0.99
CA ASP A 101 7.37 -10.72 0.04
C ASP A 101 8.82 -10.70 -0.51
N ASP A 102 9.21 -11.72 -1.29
CA ASP A 102 10.52 -11.79 -1.94
C ASP A 102 10.75 -10.71 -3.03
N TRP A 103 9.67 -10.10 -3.52
CA TRP A 103 9.71 -9.13 -4.62
C TRP A 103 9.54 -7.67 -4.15
N GLU A 104 8.91 -7.46 -3.01
CA GLU A 104 8.56 -6.15 -2.49
C GLU A 104 9.77 -5.24 -2.32
N GLY A 105 10.91 -5.75 -1.86
CA GLY A 105 12.15 -5.00 -1.69
C GLY A 105 12.67 -4.33 -2.98
N GLN A 106 12.23 -4.78 -4.17
CA GLN A 106 12.55 -4.10 -5.43
C GLN A 106 11.61 -2.92 -5.74
N LEU A 107 10.39 -2.91 -5.17
CA LEU A 107 9.37 -1.92 -5.50
C LEU A 107 9.17 -0.86 -4.43
N ASN A 108 9.32 -1.22 -3.16
CA ASN A 108 8.90 -0.37 -2.06
C ASN A 108 9.88 -0.39 -0.86
N ALA A 109 11.12 -0.86 -1.08
CA ALA A 109 12.13 -0.83 -0.04
C ALA A 109 12.38 0.59 0.48
N TRP A 110 12.55 0.69 1.79
CA TRP A 110 12.68 1.90 2.58
C TRP A 110 13.29 1.54 3.96
N PRO A 111 14.02 2.42 4.66
CA PRO A 111 14.53 3.72 4.22
C PRO A 111 15.60 3.64 3.15
N LEU A 112 15.87 4.78 2.47
CA LEU A 112 16.74 4.85 1.32
C LEU A 112 17.89 5.83 1.58
N ASP A 113 19.14 5.38 1.37
CA ASP A 113 20.33 6.25 1.36
C ASP A 113 20.48 6.93 -0.02
N GLU A 114 19.98 8.16 -0.16
CA GLU A 114 19.78 8.88 -1.43
C GLU A 114 21.08 9.11 -2.19
N GLY A 115 22.19 9.27 -1.46
CA GLY A 115 23.51 9.50 -2.06
C GLY A 115 24.07 8.29 -2.81
N LEU A 116 23.40 7.14 -2.79
CA LEU A 116 23.65 6.05 -3.72
C LEU A 116 23.24 6.47 -5.14
N ILE A 117 22.09 7.10 -5.29
CA ILE A 117 21.48 7.42 -6.58
C ILE A 117 22.04 8.72 -7.15
N ASP A 118 21.93 9.82 -6.38
CA ASP A 118 22.21 11.18 -6.88
C ASP A 118 22.93 12.05 -5.84
N TYR A 119 23.09 13.32 -6.14
CA TYR A 119 23.64 14.30 -5.21
C TYR A 119 22.73 14.49 -3.99
N VAL A 120 23.37 14.74 -2.86
CA VAL A 120 22.76 15.05 -1.58
C VAL A 120 23.35 16.35 -1.02
N ALA A 121 22.73 16.92 0.00
CA ALA A 121 23.25 18.09 0.69
C ALA A 121 24.66 17.80 1.25
N GLU A 122 25.59 18.75 1.08
CA GLU A 122 26.97 18.60 1.57
C GLU A 122 27.05 18.58 3.10
N ASP A 123 26.18 19.35 3.78
CA ASP A 123 26.12 19.45 5.24
C ASP A 123 24.82 18.80 5.74
N GLY A 124 24.97 17.90 6.72
CA GLY A 124 23.83 17.33 7.43
C GLY A 124 23.21 16.08 6.80
N TYR A 125 23.75 15.58 5.69
CA TYR A 125 23.26 14.32 5.12
C TYR A 125 23.38 13.17 6.11
N GLN A 126 22.27 12.55 6.42
CA GLN A 126 22.17 11.37 7.26
C GLN A 126 22.09 10.14 6.38
N HIS A 127 22.66 9.04 6.79
CA HIS A 127 22.63 7.77 6.07
C HIS A 127 22.92 6.62 7.04
N GLU A 128 22.66 5.39 6.63
CA GLU A 128 22.92 4.22 7.43
C GLU A 128 24.40 4.13 7.85
N LEU A 129 24.65 3.93 9.13
CA LEU A 129 26.01 3.91 9.68
C LEU A 129 26.83 2.74 9.12
N GLY A 130 27.86 3.07 8.36
CA GLY A 130 28.78 2.09 7.77
C GLY A 130 28.39 1.65 6.37
N ASN A 131 27.31 2.19 5.79
CA ASN A 131 26.96 1.94 4.40
C ASN A 131 28.00 2.54 3.45
N ALA A 132 28.73 1.69 2.74
CA ALA A 132 29.71 2.10 1.75
C ALA A 132 29.11 2.64 0.45
N GLY A 133 27.82 2.38 0.21
CA GLY A 133 27.05 2.83 -0.95
C GLY A 133 26.46 4.23 -0.78
N ALA A 134 26.29 4.71 0.44
CA ALA A 134 25.53 5.91 0.80
C ALA A 134 25.97 7.22 0.08
N THR A 135 27.12 7.25 -0.57
CA THR A 135 27.65 8.40 -1.31
C THR A 135 28.26 8.01 -2.66
N ALA A 136 27.85 6.89 -3.22
CA ALA A 136 28.45 6.36 -4.47
C ALA A 136 28.06 7.19 -5.69
N ASN A 137 26.88 7.81 -5.69
CA ASN A 137 26.30 8.67 -6.73
C ASN A 137 26.39 8.05 -8.13
N ILE A 138 25.50 7.13 -8.41
CA ILE A 138 25.41 6.42 -9.69
C ILE A 138 25.24 7.40 -10.85
N ILE A 139 24.42 8.44 -10.66
CA ILE A 139 24.13 9.42 -11.71
C ILE A 139 25.39 10.23 -12.10
N ALA A 140 26.28 10.52 -11.16
CA ALA A 140 27.49 11.27 -11.44
C ALA A 140 28.69 10.41 -11.86
N SER A 141 28.56 9.08 -11.91
CA SER A 141 29.69 8.15 -12.05
C SER A 141 29.57 7.25 -13.27
N ASP A 142 30.69 6.93 -13.93
CA ASP A 142 30.76 5.85 -14.93
C ASP A 142 31.02 4.49 -14.27
N SER A 143 31.56 4.48 -13.06
CA SER A 143 31.76 3.29 -12.23
C SER A 143 31.69 3.63 -10.76
N ILE A 144 31.15 2.72 -9.96
CA ILE A 144 31.06 2.85 -8.51
C ILE A 144 31.81 1.67 -7.83
N THR A 145 32.27 1.88 -6.60
CA THR A 145 32.85 0.79 -5.79
C THR A 145 32.13 0.72 -4.46
N VAL A 146 31.37 -0.36 -4.24
CA VAL A 146 30.59 -0.61 -3.03
C VAL A 146 30.92 -2.00 -2.50
N GLY A 147 31.14 -2.15 -1.21
CA GLY A 147 31.47 -3.44 -0.60
C GLY A 147 32.77 -4.09 -1.10
N GLY A 148 33.64 -3.33 -1.78
CA GLY A 148 34.88 -3.84 -2.39
C GLY A 148 34.71 -4.36 -3.83
N GLU A 149 33.53 -4.32 -4.39
CA GLU A 149 33.21 -4.61 -5.80
C GLU A 149 33.15 -3.33 -6.60
N THR A 150 33.72 -3.33 -7.81
CA THR A 150 33.65 -2.22 -8.74
C THR A 150 32.71 -2.58 -9.88
N LEU A 151 31.68 -1.75 -10.09
CA LEU A 151 30.64 -1.92 -11.08
C LEU A 151 30.72 -0.82 -12.13
N ASP A 152 30.53 -1.21 -13.38
CA ASP A 152 30.33 -0.26 -14.49
C ASP A 152 28.87 0.19 -14.48
N VAL A 153 28.65 1.49 -14.24
CA VAL A 153 27.35 2.14 -14.23
C VAL A 153 27.26 3.21 -15.34
N SER A 154 28.11 3.13 -16.35
CA SER A 154 28.17 4.06 -17.47
C SER A 154 26.90 4.06 -18.33
N ALA A 155 26.24 2.89 -18.44
CA ALA A 155 24.96 2.73 -19.11
C ALA A 155 23.87 2.41 -18.07
N ILE A 156 22.95 3.34 -17.86
CA ILE A 156 21.83 3.15 -16.92
C ILE A 156 20.71 2.40 -17.64
N THR A 157 20.36 1.22 -17.15
CA THR A 157 19.28 0.37 -17.69
C THR A 157 18.45 -0.21 -16.54
N PRO A 158 17.21 -0.66 -16.79
CA PRO A 158 16.39 -1.33 -15.78
C PRO A 158 17.10 -2.52 -15.11
N GLU A 159 17.84 -3.33 -15.88
CA GLU A 159 18.56 -4.49 -15.34
C GLU A 159 19.74 -4.08 -14.45
N LEU A 160 20.44 -2.99 -14.79
CA LEU A 160 21.47 -2.43 -13.91
C LEU A 160 20.84 -1.99 -12.59
N ILE A 161 19.78 -1.18 -12.64
CA ILE A 161 19.09 -0.65 -11.46
C ILE A 161 18.64 -1.79 -10.56
N ALA A 162 17.97 -2.81 -11.10
CA ALA A 162 17.55 -3.98 -10.33
C ALA A 162 18.73 -4.71 -9.65
N SER A 163 19.91 -4.72 -10.26
CA SER A 163 21.12 -5.37 -9.71
C SER A 163 21.81 -4.56 -8.61
N LEU A 164 21.39 -3.31 -8.40
CA LEU A 164 22.01 -2.39 -7.43
C LEU A 164 21.28 -2.31 -6.09
N ASN A 165 20.07 -2.87 -5.99
CA ASN A 165 19.38 -2.97 -4.71
C ASN A 165 20.21 -3.81 -3.73
N GLU A 166 20.33 -3.33 -2.48
CA GLU A 166 21.09 -3.95 -1.40
C GLU A 166 22.59 -4.17 -1.72
N ILE A 167 23.10 -3.44 -2.70
CA ILE A 167 24.50 -3.57 -3.09
C ILE A 167 25.43 -3.38 -1.90
N GLY A 168 26.43 -4.24 -1.76
CA GLY A 168 27.37 -4.20 -0.64
C GLY A 168 26.78 -4.74 0.67
N GLY A 169 25.53 -5.24 0.66
CA GLY A 169 24.86 -5.88 1.79
C GLY A 169 24.23 -4.88 2.78
N SER A 170 23.89 -3.67 2.33
CA SER A 170 23.10 -2.70 3.09
C SER A 170 21.71 -2.61 2.50
N GLU A 171 20.67 -2.81 3.33
CA GLU A 171 19.26 -2.70 2.98
C GLU A 171 18.88 -1.25 2.61
N ALA A 172 19.59 -0.24 3.12
CA ALA A 172 19.40 1.16 2.76
C ALA A 172 19.92 1.51 1.35
N ASN A 173 20.62 0.61 0.68
CA ASN A 173 21.03 0.76 -0.72
C ASN A 173 19.85 0.46 -1.66
N VAL A 174 18.81 1.28 -1.60
CA VAL A 174 17.64 1.18 -2.47
C VAL A 174 17.91 1.93 -3.76
N ALA A 175 17.87 1.22 -4.88
CA ALA A 175 18.16 1.76 -6.21
C ALA A 175 16.92 1.82 -7.12
N SER A 176 15.85 1.13 -6.78
CA SER A 176 14.64 0.96 -7.61
C SER A 176 13.35 1.29 -6.85
N GLY A 177 12.23 1.13 -7.54
CA GLY A 177 10.92 1.21 -6.96
C GLY A 177 10.39 2.62 -6.73
N TYR A 178 9.31 2.68 -5.97
CA TYR A 178 8.58 3.94 -5.75
C TYR A 178 9.41 5.01 -5.05
N HIS A 179 10.22 4.65 -4.05
CA HIS A 179 11.00 5.63 -3.28
C HIS A 179 12.19 6.18 -4.05
N ALA A 180 12.82 5.39 -4.94
CA ALA A 180 13.83 5.90 -5.86
C ALA A 180 13.23 6.91 -6.85
N ILE A 181 12.02 6.64 -7.39
CA ILE A 181 11.30 7.60 -8.24
C ILE A 181 10.89 8.84 -7.45
N GLU A 182 10.43 8.67 -6.21
CA GLU A 182 10.08 9.75 -5.31
C GLU A 182 11.26 10.69 -5.09
N PHE A 183 12.41 10.15 -4.67
CA PHE A 183 13.63 10.92 -4.49
C PHE A 183 14.05 11.65 -5.78
N LEU A 184 13.95 11.00 -6.93
CA LEU A 184 14.28 11.64 -8.20
C LEU A 184 13.33 12.79 -8.54
N LEU A 185 12.05 12.69 -8.24
CA LEU A 185 11.07 13.73 -8.51
C LEU A 185 11.12 14.89 -7.51
N TRP A 186 11.37 14.64 -6.22
CA TRP A 186 11.34 15.67 -5.16
C TRP A 186 12.73 16.10 -4.68
N GLY A 187 13.76 15.24 -4.76
CA GLY A 187 15.03 15.45 -4.07
C GLY A 187 14.88 15.18 -2.57
N GLN A 188 15.91 15.48 -1.80
CA GLN A 188 15.86 15.40 -0.35
C GLN A 188 14.82 16.37 0.21
N ASP A 189 14.10 15.96 1.25
CA ASP A 189 13.42 16.90 2.11
C ASP A 189 14.43 17.48 3.12
N LEU A 190 14.65 18.78 3.04
CA LEU A 190 15.56 19.51 3.91
C LEU A 190 14.81 20.39 4.94
N HIS A 191 13.49 20.21 5.06
CA HIS A 191 12.65 20.97 6.00
C HIS A 191 12.63 20.35 7.40
N GLY A 192 13.02 19.08 7.55
CA GLY A 192 13.02 18.36 8.81
C GLY A 192 11.60 18.20 9.37
N TYR A 193 11.26 18.90 10.44
CA TYR A 193 9.91 18.88 11.04
C TYR A 193 9.07 20.10 10.65
N GLU A 194 9.48 20.86 9.65
CA GLU A 194 8.71 22.00 9.15
C GLU A 194 7.98 21.58 7.86
N SER A 195 6.83 22.14 7.59
CA SER A 195 6.05 21.80 6.41
C SER A 195 6.80 22.05 5.11
N GLY A 196 6.85 21.08 4.24
CA GLY A 196 7.40 21.21 2.89
C GLY A 196 8.12 19.95 2.43
N ALA A 197 7.74 19.42 1.30
CA ALA A 197 8.38 18.31 0.62
C ALA A 197 9.69 18.73 -0.05
N GLY A 198 10.47 17.79 -0.56
CA GLY A 198 11.68 18.05 -1.33
C GLY A 198 11.45 19.01 -2.52
N GLU A 199 12.44 19.84 -2.81
CA GLU A 199 12.34 20.97 -3.75
C GLU A 199 13.27 20.81 -4.97
N ARG A 200 13.37 19.59 -5.54
CA ARG A 200 14.19 19.39 -6.76
C ARG A 200 13.71 20.33 -7.88
N PRO A 201 14.60 21.15 -8.45
CA PRO A 201 14.23 22.07 -9.52
C PRO A 201 14.06 21.31 -10.84
N VAL A 202 13.13 21.75 -11.67
CA VAL A 202 12.92 21.16 -13.01
C VAL A 202 14.15 21.27 -13.91
N THR A 203 15.02 22.25 -13.67
CA THR A 203 16.29 22.43 -14.39
C THR A 203 17.29 21.30 -14.18
N ASP A 204 17.05 20.40 -13.23
CA ASP A 204 17.80 19.15 -13.08
C ASP A 204 17.52 18.13 -14.20
N TYR A 205 16.47 18.36 -14.99
CA TYR A 205 16.09 17.57 -16.16
C TYR A 205 16.30 18.29 -17.48
N VAL A 206 16.66 19.59 -17.44
CA VAL A 206 17.00 20.35 -18.64
C VAL A 206 18.42 20.04 -19.09
N THR A 207 18.60 19.60 -20.32
CA THR A 207 19.93 19.31 -20.88
C THR A 207 20.65 20.55 -21.37
N GLY A 208 21.99 20.55 -21.34
CA GLY A 208 22.84 21.67 -21.86
C GLY A 208 23.18 22.70 -20.79
N GLU A 209 23.23 23.98 -21.18
CA GLU A 209 23.73 25.08 -20.33
C GLU A 209 22.78 25.43 -19.15
N GLU A 210 21.51 25.05 -19.25
CA GLU A 210 20.51 25.30 -18.20
C GLU A 210 20.45 24.19 -17.17
N CYS A 211 21.22 23.10 -17.35
CA CYS A 211 21.32 22.00 -16.38
C CYS A 211 21.87 22.51 -15.05
N THR A 212 21.09 22.35 -13.98
CA THR A 212 21.54 22.57 -12.61
C THR A 212 22.06 21.26 -12.00
N HIS A 213 22.96 21.35 -11.03
CA HIS A 213 23.58 20.22 -10.31
C HIS A 213 24.31 19.18 -11.20
N GLY A 214 24.44 19.42 -12.52
CA GLY A 214 25.12 18.53 -13.46
C GLY A 214 24.38 17.21 -13.74
N ASN A 215 24.89 16.43 -14.69
CA ASN A 215 24.42 15.07 -15.04
C ASN A 215 22.93 14.94 -15.37
N CYS A 216 22.30 16.02 -15.87
CA CYS A 216 20.86 16.06 -16.11
C CYS A 216 20.39 15.03 -17.13
N ASP A 217 21.21 14.70 -18.12
CA ASP A 217 20.96 13.64 -19.09
C ASP A 217 20.96 12.26 -18.43
N ARG A 218 21.90 12.01 -17.51
CA ARG A 218 21.97 10.73 -16.79
C ARG A 218 20.88 10.62 -15.72
N ARG A 219 20.51 11.73 -15.07
CA ARG A 219 19.37 11.76 -14.13
C ARG A 219 18.07 11.45 -14.85
N GLY A 220 17.86 12.03 -16.03
CA GLY A 220 16.73 11.70 -16.89
C GLY A 220 16.73 10.22 -17.29
N ALA A 221 17.87 9.68 -17.71
CA ALA A 221 17.99 8.26 -18.05
C ALA A 221 17.74 7.32 -16.83
N TYR A 222 18.11 7.75 -15.62
CA TYR A 222 17.82 6.97 -14.42
C TYR A 222 16.33 6.97 -14.09
N LEU A 223 15.68 8.14 -14.15
CA LEU A 223 14.25 8.28 -13.89
C LEU A 223 13.42 7.46 -14.89
N ASP A 224 13.77 7.50 -16.18
CA ASP A 224 13.17 6.67 -17.24
C ASP A 224 13.33 5.17 -16.94
N ALA A 225 14.56 4.72 -16.72
CA ALA A 225 14.85 3.32 -16.52
C ALA A 225 14.23 2.73 -15.22
N VAL A 226 14.14 3.50 -14.14
CA VAL A 226 13.50 3.04 -12.89
C VAL A 226 11.98 3.00 -13.01
N SER A 227 11.38 3.88 -13.81
CA SER A 227 9.95 3.86 -14.14
C SER A 227 9.60 2.67 -15.02
N ASP A 228 10.37 2.40 -16.09
CA ASP A 228 10.25 1.19 -16.90
C ASP A 228 10.35 -0.10 -16.07
N LEU A 229 11.30 -0.13 -15.13
CA LEU A 229 11.47 -1.27 -14.22
C LEU A 229 10.23 -1.49 -13.36
N LEU A 230 9.70 -0.43 -12.75
CA LEU A 230 8.49 -0.48 -11.93
C LEU A 230 7.29 -1.03 -12.71
N VAL A 231 7.10 -0.60 -13.95
CA VAL A 231 6.03 -1.12 -14.83
C VAL A 231 6.24 -2.60 -15.13
N SER A 232 7.48 -3.00 -15.47
CA SER A 232 7.83 -4.40 -15.77
C SER A 232 7.58 -5.32 -14.56
N ASP A 233 7.95 -4.88 -13.38
CA ASP A 233 7.78 -5.60 -12.13
C ASP A 233 6.29 -5.80 -11.78
N LEU A 234 5.49 -4.76 -11.95
CA LEU A 234 4.04 -4.85 -11.76
C LEU A 234 3.36 -5.72 -12.81
N GLU A 235 3.83 -5.71 -14.07
CA GLU A 235 3.35 -6.65 -15.10
C GLU A 235 3.61 -8.10 -14.71
N TRP A 236 4.79 -8.38 -14.15
CA TRP A 236 5.13 -9.71 -13.65
C TRP A 236 4.22 -10.11 -12.48
N MET A 237 3.99 -9.21 -11.52
CA MET A 237 3.12 -9.51 -10.37
C MET A 237 1.66 -9.74 -10.78
N VAL A 238 1.12 -8.94 -11.68
CA VAL A 238 -0.21 -9.17 -12.27
C VAL A 238 -0.30 -10.58 -12.87
N ALA A 239 0.74 -11.03 -13.58
CA ALA A 239 0.76 -12.36 -14.15
C ALA A 239 0.78 -13.48 -13.10
N GLN A 240 1.40 -13.27 -11.91
CA GLN A 240 1.39 -14.25 -10.82
C GLN A 240 -0.01 -14.49 -10.23
N TRP A 241 -0.88 -13.47 -10.26
CA TRP A 241 -2.23 -13.55 -9.73
C TRP A 241 -3.31 -13.77 -10.81
N ALA A 242 -2.93 -13.82 -12.09
CA ALA A 242 -3.88 -13.89 -13.19
C ALA A 242 -4.69 -15.21 -13.21
N PRO A 243 -6.03 -15.15 -13.34
CA PRO A 243 -6.89 -16.33 -13.30
C PRO A 243 -6.80 -17.21 -14.55
N THR A 244 -6.16 -16.72 -15.62
CA THR A 244 -6.11 -17.39 -16.95
C THR A 244 -4.70 -17.85 -17.34
N ALA A 245 -3.71 -17.64 -16.48
CA ALA A 245 -2.35 -18.12 -16.70
C ALA A 245 -2.14 -19.48 -16.01
N ASP A 246 -1.30 -20.34 -16.56
CA ASP A 246 -0.95 -21.63 -15.98
C ASP A 246 0.38 -21.54 -15.21
N GLN A 247 0.51 -22.28 -14.13
CA GLN A 247 1.73 -22.37 -13.30
C GLN A 247 2.11 -21.05 -12.62
N THR A 248 1.11 -20.37 -12.09
CA THR A 248 1.26 -19.10 -11.37
C THR A 248 1.20 -19.33 -9.86
N TYR A 249 1.55 -18.29 -9.10
CA TYR A 249 1.36 -18.29 -7.64
C TYR A 249 -0.11 -18.49 -7.24
N ARG A 250 -1.04 -17.93 -8.02
CA ARG A 250 -2.48 -18.18 -7.84
C ARG A 250 -2.81 -19.66 -7.86
N ASP A 251 -2.26 -20.42 -8.82
CA ASP A 251 -2.50 -21.86 -8.89
C ASP A 251 -1.95 -22.59 -7.65
N GLU A 252 -0.78 -22.18 -7.15
CA GLU A 252 -0.21 -22.70 -5.90
C GLU A 252 -1.12 -22.45 -4.72
N LEU A 253 -1.58 -21.19 -4.54
CA LEU A 253 -2.48 -20.80 -3.46
C LEU A 253 -3.79 -21.60 -3.48
N LEU A 254 -4.42 -21.70 -4.64
CA LEU A 254 -5.71 -22.39 -4.79
C LEU A 254 -5.60 -23.91 -4.72
N ALA A 255 -4.42 -24.48 -4.96
CA ALA A 255 -4.15 -25.92 -4.78
C ALA A 255 -3.77 -26.28 -3.34
N ALA A 256 -3.45 -25.31 -2.51
CA ALA A 256 -3.14 -25.53 -1.09
C ALA A 256 -4.40 -25.93 -0.31
N PRO A 257 -4.26 -26.58 0.87
CA PRO A 257 -5.41 -26.80 1.76
C PRO A 257 -6.08 -25.46 2.11
N THR A 258 -7.40 -25.41 2.17
CA THR A 258 -8.20 -24.20 2.48
C THR A 258 -7.72 -23.48 3.75
N ALA A 259 -7.41 -24.25 4.82
CA ALA A 259 -6.88 -23.68 6.06
C ALA A 259 -5.54 -22.94 5.87
N GLU A 260 -4.70 -23.38 4.91
CA GLU A 260 -3.46 -22.67 4.57
C GLU A 260 -3.75 -21.39 3.78
N GLY A 261 -4.73 -21.40 2.88
CA GLY A 261 -5.20 -20.19 2.21
C GLY A 261 -5.72 -19.15 3.20
N LEU A 262 -6.60 -19.56 4.12
CA LEU A 262 -7.09 -18.69 5.21
C LEU A 262 -5.95 -18.19 6.12
N ARG A 263 -4.97 -19.04 6.41
CA ARG A 263 -3.79 -18.64 7.19
C ARG A 263 -3.02 -17.52 6.51
N ARG A 264 -2.77 -17.62 5.19
CA ARG A 264 -2.07 -16.58 4.42
C ARG A 264 -2.83 -15.26 4.42
N ILE A 265 -4.14 -15.29 4.27
CA ILE A 265 -5.01 -14.11 4.32
C ILE A 265 -4.89 -13.41 5.70
N LEU A 266 -5.14 -14.16 6.78
CA LEU A 266 -5.15 -13.61 8.13
C LEU A 266 -3.76 -13.19 8.61
N PHE A 267 -2.71 -13.91 8.17
CA PHE A 267 -1.32 -13.55 8.45
C PHE A 267 -0.96 -12.23 7.75
N GLY A 268 -1.36 -12.04 6.49
CA GLY A 268 -1.17 -10.78 5.76
C GLY A 268 -1.83 -9.61 6.46
N MET A 269 -3.10 -9.77 6.85
CA MET A 269 -3.84 -8.73 7.60
C MET A 269 -3.18 -8.42 8.94
N GLY A 270 -2.79 -9.45 9.70
CA GLY A 270 -2.21 -9.31 11.03
C GLY A 270 -0.81 -8.70 11.01
N SER A 271 0.07 -9.20 10.13
CA SER A 271 1.47 -8.73 10.03
C SER A 271 1.57 -7.31 9.48
N LEU A 272 0.77 -6.98 8.46
CA LEU A 272 0.69 -5.59 8.00
C LEU A 272 0.16 -4.67 9.11
N SER A 273 -0.83 -5.12 9.91
CA SER A 273 -1.35 -4.29 11.01
C SER A 273 -0.33 -4.07 12.12
N LEU A 274 0.36 -5.13 12.55
CA LEU A 274 1.18 -5.14 13.78
C LEU A 274 2.63 -4.72 13.49
N GLY A 275 3.37 -5.58 12.79
CA GLY A 275 4.79 -5.38 12.56
C GLY A 275 5.07 -4.23 11.64
N GLU A 276 4.47 -4.24 10.48
CA GLU A 276 4.79 -3.26 9.43
C GLU A 276 4.21 -1.88 9.73
N LEU A 277 2.87 -1.72 9.72
CA LEU A 277 2.24 -0.40 9.79
C LEU A 277 2.33 0.22 11.18
N ALA A 278 1.97 -0.52 12.24
CA ALA A 278 2.06 -0.01 13.60
C ALA A 278 3.49 0.06 14.12
N GLY A 279 4.33 -0.95 13.80
CA GLY A 279 5.72 -1.05 14.24
C GLY A 279 6.68 -0.21 13.40
N GLU A 280 7.09 -0.75 12.26
CA GLU A 280 8.14 -0.17 11.43
C GLU A 280 7.78 1.22 10.91
N ARG A 281 6.59 1.40 10.34
CA ARG A 281 6.21 2.65 9.66
C ARG A 281 5.76 3.77 10.59
N MET A 282 5.22 3.48 11.79
CA MET A 282 4.74 4.53 12.67
C MET A 282 5.49 4.61 14.00
N LYS A 283 5.68 3.48 14.69
CA LYS A 283 6.27 3.49 16.03
C LYS A 283 7.75 3.86 16.01
N VAL A 284 8.52 3.33 15.05
CA VAL A 284 9.96 3.63 14.90
C VAL A 284 10.15 5.13 14.71
N ALA A 285 9.50 5.73 13.73
CA ALA A 285 9.58 7.16 13.44
C ALA A 285 9.14 8.02 14.63
N LEU A 286 8.04 7.65 15.32
CA LEU A 286 7.51 8.38 16.47
C LEU A 286 8.44 8.32 17.69
N GLU A 287 8.96 7.13 18.05
CA GLU A 287 9.80 6.96 19.24
C GLU A 287 11.20 7.55 19.07
N ALA A 288 11.75 7.46 17.85
CA ALA A 288 13.02 8.06 17.51
C ALA A 288 12.91 9.57 17.22
N ASN A 289 11.71 10.10 17.01
CA ASN A 289 11.49 11.41 16.42
C ASN A 289 12.34 11.57 15.14
N SER A 290 12.25 10.60 14.22
CA SER A 290 13.09 10.55 13.03
C SER A 290 12.25 10.80 11.78
N TYR A 291 12.47 11.95 11.16
CA TYR A 291 11.85 12.27 9.86
C TYR A 291 12.48 11.46 8.71
N GLU A 292 13.71 10.93 8.90
CA GLU A 292 14.35 10.02 7.94
C GLU A 292 13.70 8.63 7.93
N ASP A 293 13.05 8.23 9.04
CA ASP A 293 12.29 6.99 9.14
C ASP A 293 10.82 7.16 8.68
N GLU A 294 10.47 8.28 8.08
CA GLU A 294 9.18 8.54 7.46
C GLU A 294 9.05 7.81 6.12
N HIS A 295 7.96 7.10 5.90
CA HIS A 295 7.83 6.18 4.76
C HIS A 295 7.89 6.86 3.39
N ASP A 296 7.14 7.94 3.15
CA ASP A 296 7.16 8.74 1.91
C ASP A 296 7.76 10.13 2.22
N CYS A 297 9.00 10.17 2.75
CA CYS A 297 9.62 11.37 3.31
C CYS A 297 9.89 12.48 2.28
N PHE A 298 10.25 12.13 1.03
CA PHE A 298 10.60 13.13 0.02
C PHE A 298 9.39 13.93 -0.47
N SER A 299 8.20 13.37 -0.41
CA SER A 299 6.96 13.95 -0.94
C SER A 299 5.96 14.41 0.11
N ASP A 300 6.24 14.24 1.41
CA ASP A 300 5.30 14.42 2.53
C ASP A 300 3.99 13.61 2.36
N ASN A 301 4.07 12.42 1.76
CA ASN A 301 2.87 11.63 1.42
C ASN A 301 2.59 10.48 2.40
N THR A 302 3.36 10.32 3.46
CA THR A 302 3.30 9.22 4.42
C THR A 302 1.91 8.99 5.00
N HIS A 303 1.16 10.06 5.27
CA HIS A 303 -0.20 10.00 5.76
C HIS A 303 -1.15 9.27 4.80
N ASN A 304 -0.94 9.38 3.49
CA ASN A 304 -1.69 8.65 2.47
C ASN A 304 -1.28 7.18 2.45
N SER A 305 0.01 6.89 2.46
CA SER A 305 0.53 5.52 2.45
C SER A 305 0.01 4.72 3.64
N HIS A 306 0.02 5.28 4.84
CA HIS A 306 -0.54 4.65 6.04
C HIS A 306 -2.06 4.42 5.94
N TYR A 307 -2.80 5.41 5.45
CA TYR A 307 -4.24 5.28 5.27
C TYR A 307 -4.60 4.16 4.28
N TYR A 308 -3.91 4.10 3.13
CA TYR A 308 -4.19 3.09 2.11
C TYR A 308 -3.71 1.69 2.50
N ASN A 309 -2.69 1.55 3.35
CA ASN A 309 -2.37 0.26 3.97
C ASN A 309 -3.52 -0.25 4.85
N GLY A 310 -4.04 0.60 5.72
CA GLY A 310 -5.22 0.27 6.53
C GLY A 310 -6.44 -0.09 5.68
N LEU A 311 -6.66 0.64 4.58
CA LEU A 311 -7.74 0.36 3.63
C LEU A 311 -7.55 -1.00 2.94
N GLY A 312 -6.32 -1.38 2.59
CA GLY A 312 -6.00 -2.71 2.05
C GLY A 312 -6.40 -3.83 3.01
N ILE A 313 -6.13 -3.68 4.31
CA ILE A 313 -6.56 -4.62 5.34
C ILE A 313 -8.09 -4.71 5.38
N GLN A 314 -8.77 -3.57 5.38
CA GLN A 314 -10.24 -3.52 5.36
C GLN A 314 -10.81 -4.20 4.11
N ASN A 315 -10.23 -3.96 2.94
CA ASN A 315 -10.68 -4.54 1.67
C ASN A 315 -10.60 -6.07 1.70
N VAL A 316 -9.52 -6.64 2.18
CA VAL A 316 -9.35 -8.10 2.30
C VAL A 316 -10.34 -8.67 3.32
N TYR A 317 -10.55 -8.01 4.44
CA TYR A 317 -11.50 -8.44 5.45
C TYR A 317 -12.94 -8.46 4.94
N THR A 318 -13.36 -7.40 4.25
CA THR A 318 -14.73 -7.23 3.75
C THR A 318 -14.98 -7.85 2.38
N GLY A 319 -13.92 -8.28 1.67
CA GLY A 319 -14.04 -8.76 0.28
C GLY A 319 -14.46 -7.66 -0.71
N HIS A 320 -14.18 -6.40 -0.41
CA HIS A 320 -14.60 -5.23 -1.16
C HIS A 320 -13.41 -4.40 -1.63
N TYR A 321 -13.40 -3.95 -2.87
CA TYR A 321 -12.37 -3.04 -3.40
C TYR A 321 -13.02 -2.00 -4.34
N GLU A 322 -12.79 -0.73 -4.08
CA GLU A 322 -13.14 0.36 -4.99
C GLU A 322 -11.97 0.61 -5.95
N ARG A 323 -12.24 0.42 -7.24
CA ARG A 323 -11.24 0.53 -8.30
C ARG A 323 -10.98 1.99 -8.69
N LEU A 324 -9.87 2.22 -9.41
CA LEU A 324 -9.49 3.55 -9.91
C LEU A 324 -10.53 4.21 -10.83
N ASP A 325 -11.42 3.46 -11.44
CA ASP A 325 -12.50 3.99 -12.29
C ASP A 325 -13.82 4.20 -11.53
N GLY A 326 -13.83 3.98 -10.21
CA GLY A 326 -14.99 4.12 -9.34
C GLY A 326 -15.95 2.93 -9.39
N SER A 327 -15.63 1.86 -10.12
CA SER A 327 -16.37 0.60 -10.02
C SER A 327 -15.95 -0.17 -8.77
N THR A 328 -16.83 -1.05 -8.26
CA THR A 328 -16.52 -1.91 -7.12
C THR A 328 -16.28 -3.34 -7.55
N PHE A 329 -15.43 -4.03 -6.81
CA PHE A 329 -15.17 -5.44 -6.91
C PHE A 329 -15.50 -6.09 -5.57
N ASP A 330 -16.56 -6.91 -5.55
CA ASP A 330 -17.14 -7.50 -4.34
C ASP A 330 -17.22 -9.01 -4.46
N GLY A 331 -17.06 -9.73 -3.32
CA GLY A 331 -17.22 -11.19 -3.29
C GLY A 331 -17.16 -11.77 -1.88
N PRO A 332 -17.13 -13.12 -1.76
CA PRO A 332 -17.08 -13.82 -0.49
C PRO A 332 -15.93 -13.33 0.39
N SER A 333 -16.20 -13.07 1.68
CA SER A 333 -15.30 -12.34 2.57
C SER A 333 -14.97 -13.12 3.86
N VAL A 334 -13.85 -12.71 4.48
CA VAL A 334 -13.49 -13.17 5.83
C VAL A 334 -14.54 -12.73 6.83
N ALA A 335 -15.10 -11.53 6.68
CA ALA A 335 -16.17 -11.01 7.55
C ALA A 335 -17.41 -11.90 7.53
N GLU A 336 -17.92 -12.28 6.36
CA GLU A 336 -19.07 -13.16 6.22
C GLU A 336 -18.80 -14.57 6.78
N LEU A 337 -17.59 -15.09 6.52
CA LEU A 337 -17.20 -16.41 7.03
C LEU A 337 -17.10 -16.40 8.56
N LEU A 338 -16.58 -15.33 9.15
CA LEU A 338 -16.49 -15.15 10.59
C LEU A 338 -17.87 -14.94 11.23
N GLU A 339 -18.77 -14.17 10.60
CA GLU A 339 -20.14 -13.96 11.08
C GLU A 339 -20.92 -15.27 11.17
N GLN A 340 -20.68 -16.22 10.24
CA GLN A 340 -21.31 -17.55 10.30
C GLN A 340 -20.80 -18.41 11.46
N ASN A 341 -19.53 -18.25 11.86
CA ASN A 341 -18.89 -19.08 12.90
C ASN A 341 -19.01 -18.45 14.30
N ASP A 342 -18.62 -17.19 14.46
CA ASP A 342 -18.71 -16.40 15.69
C ASP A 342 -19.18 -14.96 15.41
N PRO A 343 -20.50 -14.70 15.38
CA PRO A 343 -21.05 -13.36 15.11
C PRO A 343 -20.56 -12.29 16.08
N ALA A 344 -20.23 -12.66 17.34
CA ALA A 344 -19.77 -11.69 18.33
C ALA A 344 -18.31 -11.25 18.05
N LEU A 345 -17.47 -12.17 17.58
CA LEU A 345 -16.11 -11.86 17.16
C LEU A 345 -16.11 -11.08 15.85
N ALA A 346 -17.01 -11.40 14.91
CA ALA A 346 -17.21 -10.63 13.68
C ALA A 346 -17.56 -9.17 13.98
N GLU A 347 -18.58 -8.89 14.82
CA GLU A 347 -18.96 -7.54 15.24
C GLU A 347 -17.81 -6.80 15.94
N ALA A 348 -17.02 -7.51 16.74
CA ALA A 348 -15.87 -6.93 17.42
C ALA A 348 -14.77 -6.52 16.43
N LEU A 349 -14.44 -7.38 15.45
CA LEU A 349 -13.40 -7.11 14.44
C LEU A 349 -13.85 -6.03 13.47
N ASP A 350 -15.11 -6.03 13.03
CA ASP A 350 -15.72 -4.93 12.24
C ASP A 350 -15.52 -3.58 12.92
N SER A 351 -15.86 -3.51 14.22
CA SER A 351 -15.73 -2.28 15.01
C SER A 351 -14.28 -1.83 15.16
N GLN A 352 -13.33 -2.75 15.26
CA GLN A 352 -11.92 -2.46 15.44
C GLN A 352 -11.27 -2.02 14.12
N ILE A 353 -11.57 -2.66 13.00
CA ILE A 353 -11.12 -2.22 11.67
C ILE A 353 -11.67 -0.83 11.38
N ALA A 354 -12.95 -0.58 11.66
CA ALA A 354 -13.53 0.75 11.52
C ALA A 354 -12.83 1.80 12.42
N ALA A 355 -12.44 1.44 13.65
CA ALA A 355 -11.68 2.32 14.54
C ALA A 355 -10.26 2.61 14.00
N SER A 356 -9.59 1.62 13.42
CA SER A 356 -8.29 1.82 12.76
C SER A 356 -8.41 2.77 11.57
N MET A 357 -9.43 2.57 10.73
CA MET A 357 -9.69 3.49 9.61
C MET A 357 -10.06 4.91 10.06
N ASP A 358 -10.78 5.06 11.18
CA ASP A 358 -11.09 6.39 11.75
C ASP A 358 -9.83 7.11 12.26
N THR A 359 -8.91 6.40 12.92
CA THR A 359 -7.65 6.98 13.41
C THR A 359 -6.68 7.31 12.27
N LEU A 360 -6.51 6.42 11.30
CA LEU A 360 -5.73 6.68 10.08
C LEU A 360 -6.35 7.81 9.25
N GLY A 361 -7.69 7.88 9.20
CA GLY A 361 -8.41 8.98 8.57
C GLY A 361 -8.19 10.33 9.25
N LYS A 362 -8.03 10.37 10.58
CA LYS A 362 -7.68 11.59 11.32
C LYS A 362 -6.24 12.03 11.03
N LEU A 363 -5.31 11.08 10.98
CA LEU A 363 -3.92 11.34 10.60
C LEU A 363 -3.87 11.98 9.21
N LYS A 364 -4.52 11.36 8.21
CA LYS A 364 -4.62 11.89 6.85
C LYS A 364 -5.29 13.26 6.81
N ALA A 365 -6.42 13.44 7.49
CA ALA A 365 -7.15 14.71 7.49
C ALA A 365 -6.35 15.84 8.16
N SER A 366 -5.52 15.55 9.15
CA SER A 366 -4.62 16.51 9.77
C SER A 366 -3.53 16.97 8.80
N ALA A 367 -2.93 16.04 8.05
CA ALA A 367 -1.90 16.34 7.05
C ALA A 367 -2.45 17.12 5.85
N GLU A 368 -3.69 16.84 5.43
CA GLU A 368 -4.35 17.48 4.29
C GLU A 368 -5.21 18.71 4.67
N ALA A 369 -5.13 19.19 5.91
CA ALA A 369 -5.92 20.32 6.35
C ALA A 369 -5.61 21.59 5.54
N ALA A 370 -6.65 22.27 5.05
CA ALA A 370 -6.49 23.50 4.26
C ALA A 370 -5.90 24.67 5.07
N GLU A 371 -6.12 24.68 6.38
CA GLU A 371 -5.54 25.65 7.32
C GLU A 371 -4.67 24.88 8.32
N SER A 372 -3.39 25.25 8.39
CA SER A 372 -2.41 24.66 9.30
C SER A 372 -2.28 23.12 9.12
N PRO A 373 -1.91 22.63 7.92
CA PRO A 373 -1.65 21.22 7.73
C PRO A 373 -0.55 20.77 8.72
N MET A 374 -0.68 19.54 9.21
CA MET A 374 0.34 18.89 10.04
C MET A 374 0.69 17.56 9.38
N THR A 375 1.78 17.53 8.63
CA THR A 375 2.32 16.35 7.93
C THR A 375 2.88 15.34 8.94
N PHE A 376 3.25 14.15 8.51
CA PHE A 376 3.63 13.09 9.45
C PHE A 376 4.93 13.43 10.20
N ASP A 377 5.93 14.00 9.52
CA ASP A 377 7.17 14.54 10.10
C ASP A 377 6.87 15.57 11.21
N MET A 378 5.92 16.49 10.95
CA MET A 378 5.47 17.48 11.95
C MET A 378 4.78 16.80 13.14
N MET A 379 4.01 15.71 12.90
CA MET A 379 3.33 14.98 13.98
C MET A 379 4.32 14.30 14.92
N ILE A 380 5.40 13.75 14.38
CA ILE A 380 6.44 13.04 15.16
C ILE A 380 7.53 13.97 15.72
N ALA A 381 7.43 15.29 15.45
CA ALA A 381 8.41 16.27 15.91
C ALA A 381 8.58 16.26 17.44
N PRO A 382 9.80 16.44 17.95
CA PRO A 382 10.05 16.49 19.39
C PRO A 382 9.18 17.55 20.10
N GLY A 383 8.36 17.11 21.05
CA GLY A 383 7.48 18.01 21.84
C GLY A 383 6.16 18.36 21.16
N ASN A 384 5.82 17.74 20.04
CA ASN A 384 4.47 17.85 19.46
C ASN A 384 3.55 16.79 20.07
N ASP A 385 3.03 17.06 21.26
CA ASP A 385 2.16 16.14 22.00
C ASP A 385 0.85 15.84 21.24
N GLU A 386 0.33 16.80 20.48
CA GLU A 386 -0.91 16.66 19.68
C GLU A 386 -0.70 15.71 18.51
N GLY A 387 0.35 15.94 17.72
CA GLY A 387 0.73 15.08 16.60
C GLY A 387 1.07 13.67 17.06
N GLY A 388 1.93 13.55 18.07
CA GLY A 388 2.29 12.27 18.66
C GLY A 388 1.09 11.47 19.17
N ALA A 389 0.06 12.13 19.70
CA ALA A 389 -1.18 11.47 20.11
C ALA A 389 -1.97 10.93 18.92
N ILE A 390 -2.05 11.66 17.79
CA ILE A 390 -2.73 11.21 16.56
C ILE A 390 -2.07 9.90 16.04
N VAL A 391 -0.74 9.89 15.95
CA VAL A 391 0.01 8.72 15.48
C VAL A 391 -0.15 7.54 16.45
N ASN A 392 -0.01 7.79 17.75
CA ASN A 392 -0.15 6.74 18.77
C ASN A 392 -1.56 6.13 18.82
N ASP A 393 -2.61 6.92 18.61
CA ASP A 393 -3.99 6.42 18.53
C ASP A 393 -4.16 5.46 17.35
N ALA A 394 -3.53 5.72 16.20
CA ALA A 394 -3.53 4.83 15.05
C ALA A 394 -2.76 3.52 15.34
N ILE A 395 -1.58 3.60 15.96
CA ILE A 395 -0.80 2.44 16.41
C ILE A 395 -1.66 1.54 17.32
N LEU A 396 -2.26 2.11 18.34
CA LEU A 396 -3.07 1.35 19.34
C LEU A 396 -4.30 0.70 18.70
N ALA A 397 -4.94 1.36 17.73
CA ALA A 397 -6.07 0.79 17.02
C ALA A 397 -5.66 -0.45 16.19
N LEU A 398 -4.56 -0.36 15.47
CA LEU A 398 -4.00 -1.47 14.67
C LEU A 398 -3.55 -2.65 15.55
N VAL A 399 -2.89 -2.40 16.65
CA VAL A 399 -2.52 -3.42 17.64
C VAL A 399 -3.77 -4.12 18.20
N THR A 400 -4.82 -3.34 18.48
CA THR A 400 -6.08 -3.87 19.00
C THR A 400 -6.77 -4.79 18.00
N GLN A 401 -6.87 -4.40 16.74
CA GLN A 401 -7.49 -5.24 15.70
C GLN A 401 -6.71 -6.52 15.45
N THR A 402 -5.36 -6.49 15.53
CA THR A 402 -4.52 -7.68 15.37
C THR A 402 -4.89 -8.76 16.38
N GLY A 403 -5.13 -8.40 17.65
CA GLY A 403 -5.54 -9.36 18.66
C GLY A 403 -6.90 -10.03 18.38
N SER A 404 -7.77 -9.43 17.56
CA SER A 404 -9.01 -10.05 17.10
C SER A 404 -8.82 -10.83 15.79
N ILE A 405 -7.90 -10.43 14.92
CA ILE A 405 -7.49 -11.21 13.76
C ILE A 405 -6.90 -12.56 14.21
N GLU A 406 -6.07 -12.59 15.26
CA GLU A 406 -5.54 -13.85 15.84
C GLU A 406 -6.62 -14.75 16.37
N LYS A 407 -7.66 -14.20 17.03
CA LYS A 407 -8.80 -14.98 17.51
C LYS A 407 -9.63 -15.52 16.35
N ALA A 408 -9.87 -14.69 15.32
CA ALA A 408 -10.58 -15.10 14.11
C ALA A 408 -9.86 -16.26 13.41
N ALA A 409 -8.54 -16.27 13.38
CA ALA A 409 -7.77 -17.39 12.85
C ALA A 409 -8.07 -18.70 13.60
N GLY A 410 -8.07 -18.67 14.93
CA GLY A 410 -8.41 -19.84 15.75
C GLY A 410 -9.84 -20.33 15.51
N ASP A 411 -10.81 -19.42 15.38
CA ASP A 411 -12.21 -19.75 15.13
C ASP A 411 -12.44 -20.34 13.72
N LEU A 412 -11.69 -19.87 12.73
CA LEU A 412 -11.72 -20.35 11.35
C LEU A 412 -10.85 -21.61 11.13
N GLY A 413 -10.33 -22.22 12.21
CA GLY A 413 -9.58 -23.47 12.15
C GLY A 413 -8.13 -23.32 11.68
N VAL A 414 -7.56 -22.14 11.79
CA VAL A 414 -6.14 -21.87 11.56
C VAL A 414 -5.40 -22.03 12.89
N ASP A 415 -4.50 -23.01 12.96
CA ASP A 415 -3.66 -23.23 14.14
C ASP A 415 -2.65 -22.08 14.32
N SER A 416 -2.72 -21.36 15.45
CA SER A 416 -1.69 -20.37 15.87
C SER A 416 -1.23 -19.42 14.75
N LEU A 417 -1.90 -18.29 14.56
CA LEU A 417 -1.53 -17.33 13.52
C LEU A 417 -0.23 -16.65 13.98
N GLN A 418 0.20 -16.15 14.82
CA GLN A 418 1.46 -15.42 15.16
C GLN A 418 1.83 -14.42 14.05
N PRO A 419 1.08 -13.33 13.90
CA PRO A 419 1.47 -12.24 13.02
C PRO A 419 2.89 -11.77 13.32
N ASP A 420 3.62 -11.34 12.29
CA ASP A 420 4.92 -10.74 12.47
C ASP A 420 4.77 -9.44 13.28
N ASP A 421 5.58 -9.27 14.31
CA ASP A 421 5.64 -8.06 15.12
C ASP A 421 6.90 -7.23 14.83
N ALA A 422 7.69 -7.63 13.83
CA ALA A 422 8.97 -7.02 13.44
C ALA A 422 9.92 -6.79 14.64
N GLY A 423 9.79 -7.60 15.70
CA GLY A 423 10.58 -7.48 16.94
C GLY A 423 10.15 -6.34 17.88
N HIS A 424 9.02 -5.67 17.58
CA HIS A 424 8.49 -4.60 18.42
C HIS A 424 7.73 -5.15 19.64
N THR A 425 7.75 -4.35 20.72
CA THR A 425 6.94 -4.58 21.92
C THR A 425 5.90 -3.46 22.00
N PHE A 426 4.62 -3.83 22.02
CA PHE A 426 3.49 -2.91 22.07
C PHE A 426 2.82 -2.86 23.43
#